data_2afd25b61b7f5e469e27b782cb4ec17f
#
_entry.id   2afd25b61b7f5e469e27b782cb4ec17f
#
_cell.length_a   1.000
_cell.length_b   1.000
_cell.length_c   1.000
_cell.angle_alpha   90.00
_cell.angle_beta   90.00
_cell.angle_gamma   90.00
#
_symmetry.space_group_name_H-M   'P 1'
#
loop_
_entity.id
_entity.type
_entity.pdbx_description
1 polymer ?
#
loop_
_entity_poly.entity_id
_entity_poly.type
_entity_poly.pdbx_seq_one_letter_code
_entity_poly.pdbx_strand_id
1 'polypeptide(L)'
;MKVSTEREDFSARLQVALRNASYPPESPTQLSREFNVRFSGRPITVHAARKWLVGEAIPTQEKLRTLAQWLGVPADWLRFGGAQQSDGKVSDPSLRFESSDVKLIADLQRLDESHQLIAREVIRMLIRINRAK
;
A
#
# COMPACT_ATOMS: atom_id res chain seq x y z
N MET A 1 21.88 12.25 13.90
CA MET A 1 20.94 11.80 12.87
C MET A 1 20.03 10.72 13.42
N LYS A 2 18.77 10.88 13.27
CA LYS A 2 17.80 9.93 13.78
C LYS A 2 17.54 8.82 12.77
N VAL A 3 17.62 7.59 13.22
CA VAL A 3 17.29 6.44 12.38
C VAL A 3 15.91 5.94 12.77
N SER A 4 15.00 5.92 11.83
CA SER A 4 13.65 5.41 12.08
C SER A 4 13.69 3.91 12.29
N THR A 5 12.88 3.43 13.24
CA THR A 5 12.74 2.00 13.43
C THR A 5 11.80 1.42 12.38
N GLU A 6 11.87 0.11 12.20
CA GLU A 6 10.94 -0.56 11.30
C GLU A 6 9.50 -0.30 11.70
N ARG A 7 9.24 -0.26 13.00
CA ARG A 7 7.90 -0.05 13.51
C ARG A 7 7.39 1.35 13.19
N GLU A 8 8.26 2.34 13.28
CA GLU A 8 7.87 3.71 12.94
C GLU A 8 7.62 3.86 11.46
N ASP A 9 8.46 3.22 10.65
CA ASP A 9 8.29 3.27 9.20
C ASP A 9 7.00 2.57 8.78
N PHE A 10 6.70 1.43 9.39
CA PHE A 10 5.44 0.75 9.14
C PHE A 10 4.26 1.63 9.51
N SER A 11 4.34 2.28 10.68
CA SER A 11 3.27 3.16 11.14
C SER A 11 3.00 4.27 10.14
N ALA A 12 4.05 4.88 9.61
CA ALA A 12 3.90 5.95 8.63
C ALA A 12 3.23 5.45 7.36
N ARG A 13 3.63 4.28 6.88
CA ARG A 13 3.02 3.71 5.68
C ARG A 13 1.57 3.32 5.91
N LEU A 14 1.27 2.77 7.08
CA LEU A 14 -0.11 2.42 7.42
C LEU A 14 -1.00 3.65 7.41
N GLN A 15 -0.52 4.74 7.99
CA GLN A 15 -1.29 5.98 8.02
C GLN A 15 -1.53 6.52 6.61
N VAL A 16 -0.53 6.44 5.75
CA VAL A 16 -0.68 6.85 4.35
C VAL A 16 -1.72 5.99 3.64
N ALA A 17 -1.65 4.68 3.85
CA ALA A 17 -2.58 3.76 3.21
C ALA A 17 -4.01 3.99 3.68
N LEU A 18 -4.19 4.24 4.97
CA LEU A 18 -5.52 4.55 5.51
C LEU A 18 -6.07 5.84 4.92
N ARG A 19 -5.25 6.87 4.88
CA ARG A 19 -5.66 8.16 4.32
C ARG A 19 -6.04 8.02 2.86
N ASN A 20 -5.25 7.29 2.10
CA ASN A 20 -5.53 7.09 0.67
C ASN A 20 -6.79 6.27 0.45
N ALA A 21 -7.17 5.44 1.40
CA ALA A 21 -8.39 4.64 1.32
C ALA A 21 -9.59 5.34 1.98
N SER A 22 -9.41 6.61 2.35
CA SER A 22 -10.45 7.44 2.95
C SER A 22 -10.85 7.00 4.35
N TYR A 23 -9.92 6.48 5.09
CA TYR A 23 -10.12 6.16 6.50
C TYR A 23 -9.29 7.09 7.36
N PRO A 24 -9.76 7.42 8.56
CA PRO A 24 -8.97 8.31 9.43
C PRO A 24 -7.70 7.60 9.90
N PRO A 25 -6.54 8.20 9.66
CA PRO A 25 -5.28 7.56 10.03
C PRO A 25 -4.96 7.62 11.52
N GLU A 26 -5.76 8.33 12.29
CA GLU A 26 -5.50 8.54 13.70
C GLU A 26 -6.51 7.86 14.61
N SER A 27 -7.38 7.02 14.08
CA SER A 27 -8.45 6.41 14.88
C SER A 27 -8.21 4.93 15.09
N PRO A 28 -7.63 4.53 16.24
CA PRO A 28 -7.47 3.11 16.54
C PRO A 28 -8.79 2.38 16.63
N THR A 29 -9.82 3.05 17.11
CA THR A 29 -11.14 2.45 17.25
C THR A 29 -11.69 2.03 15.88
N GLN A 30 -11.62 2.94 14.92
CA GLN A 30 -12.12 2.63 13.59
C GLN A 30 -11.23 1.60 12.91
N LEU A 31 -9.92 1.71 13.09
CA LEU A 31 -8.99 0.74 12.51
C LEU A 31 -9.30 -0.67 13.01
N SER A 32 -9.46 -0.84 14.31
CA SER A 32 -9.75 -2.17 14.85
C SER A 32 -11.10 -2.69 14.36
N ARG A 33 -12.09 -1.83 14.30
CA ARG A 33 -13.42 -2.22 13.84
C ARG A 33 -13.40 -2.69 12.39
N GLU A 34 -12.79 -1.90 11.52
CA GLU A 34 -12.74 -2.23 10.10
C GLU A 34 -11.89 -3.45 9.85
N PHE A 35 -10.78 -3.55 10.56
CA PHE A 35 -9.91 -4.71 10.42
C PHE A 35 -10.64 -5.99 10.84
N ASN A 36 -11.31 -5.96 11.98
CA ASN A 36 -11.95 -7.15 12.53
C ASN A 36 -13.09 -7.66 11.65
N VAL A 37 -13.74 -6.78 10.91
CA VAL A 37 -14.76 -7.20 9.95
C VAL A 37 -14.16 -8.09 8.86
N ARG A 38 -12.91 -7.85 8.53
CA ARG A 38 -12.26 -8.51 7.40
C ARG A 38 -11.35 -9.66 7.78
N PHE A 39 -10.91 -9.66 9.03
CA PHE A 39 -9.97 -10.68 9.50
C PHE A 39 -10.74 -11.86 10.07
N SER A 40 -10.44 -13.06 9.57
CA SER A 40 -11.15 -14.26 9.99
C SER A 40 -10.64 -14.83 11.31
N GLY A 41 -9.49 -14.37 11.77
CA GLY A 41 -8.92 -14.86 13.02
C GLY A 41 -9.45 -14.10 14.22
N ARG A 42 -8.74 -14.21 15.32
CA ARG A 42 -9.14 -13.56 16.57
C ARG A 42 -9.11 -12.03 16.38
N PRO A 43 -10.18 -11.35 16.80
CA PRO A 43 -10.23 -9.89 16.67
C PRO A 43 -9.11 -9.22 17.44
N ILE A 44 -8.63 -8.11 16.91
CA ILE A 44 -7.64 -7.30 17.62
C ILE A 44 -8.36 -6.29 18.50
N THR A 45 -7.65 -5.83 19.51
CA THR A 45 -8.17 -4.80 20.42
C THR A 45 -7.87 -3.42 19.85
N VAL A 46 -8.57 -2.42 20.38
CA VAL A 46 -8.25 -1.02 20.06
C VAL A 46 -6.82 -0.70 20.46
N HIS A 47 -6.37 -1.27 21.57
CA HIS A 47 -5.01 -1.06 22.04
C HIS A 47 -3.97 -1.58 21.04
N ALA A 48 -4.23 -2.75 20.47
CA ALA A 48 -3.32 -3.30 19.47
C ALA A 48 -3.30 -2.43 18.21
N ALA A 49 -4.47 -1.97 17.78
CA ALA A 49 -4.57 -1.08 16.63
C ALA A 49 -3.80 0.21 16.87
N ARG A 50 -3.90 0.73 18.08
CA ARG A 50 -3.17 1.95 18.45
C ARG A 50 -1.68 1.75 18.35
N LYS A 51 -1.19 0.61 18.79
CA LYS A 51 0.24 0.31 18.70
C LYS A 51 0.75 0.33 17.27
N TRP A 52 -0.06 -0.18 16.36
CA TRP A 52 0.29 -0.15 14.94
C TRP A 52 0.38 1.30 14.43
N LEU A 53 -0.54 2.15 14.88
CA LEU A 53 -0.60 3.52 14.39
C LEU A 53 0.48 4.43 14.98
N VAL A 54 0.97 4.10 16.17
CA VAL A 54 1.98 4.95 16.81
C VAL A 54 3.40 4.39 16.70
N GLY A 55 3.57 3.28 16.00
CA GLY A 55 4.91 2.75 15.78
C GLY A 55 5.47 1.94 16.92
N GLU A 56 4.62 1.30 17.70
CA GLU A 56 5.05 0.46 18.80
C GLU A 56 5.03 -1.02 18.49
N ALA A 57 4.33 -1.42 17.44
CA ALA A 57 4.25 -2.82 17.06
C ALA A 57 3.97 -2.95 15.58
N ILE A 58 4.35 -4.09 15.03
CA ILE A 58 4.07 -4.46 13.65
C ILE A 58 3.18 -5.70 13.71
N PRO A 59 2.11 -5.75 12.89
CA PRO A 59 1.25 -6.93 12.90
C PRO A 59 1.97 -8.17 12.38
N THR A 60 1.44 -9.33 12.75
CA THR A 60 1.94 -10.58 12.20
C THR A 60 1.71 -10.62 10.69
N GLN A 61 2.37 -11.56 10.03
CA GLN A 61 2.26 -11.66 8.58
C GLN A 61 0.81 -11.86 8.13
N GLU A 62 0.08 -12.68 8.86
CA GLU A 62 -1.32 -12.95 8.56
C GLU A 62 -2.17 -11.70 8.65
N LYS A 63 -1.98 -10.93 9.71
CA LYS A 63 -2.72 -9.69 9.88
C LYS A 63 -2.29 -8.63 8.88
N LEU A 64 -1.00 -8.64 8.55
CA LEU A 64 -0.47 -7.72 7.56
C LEU A 64 -1.11 -7.95 6.19
N ARG A 65 -1.30 -9.20 5.81
CA ARG A 65 -1.96 -9.52 4.55
C ARG A 65 -3.38 -9.00 4.51
N THR A 66 -4.09 -9.12 5.61
CA THR A 66 -5.45 -8.61 5.70
C THR A 66 -5.47 -7.09 5.55
N LEU A 67 -4.56 -6.40 6.21
CA LEU A 67 -4.44 -4.96 6.07
C LEU A 67 -4.15 -4.56 4.63
N ALA A 68 -3.20 -5.22 4.02
CA ALA A 68 -2.79 -4.90 2.64
C ALA A 68 -3.93 -5.12 1.67
N GLN A 69 -4.63 -6.23 1.81
CA GLN A 69 -5.76 -6.55 0.95
C GLN A 69 -6.89 -5.54 1.11
N TRP A 70 -7.18 -5.18 2.35
CA TRP A 70 -8.22 -4.21 2.64
C TRP A 70 -7.87 -2.84 2.07
N LEU A 71 -6.66 -2.40 2.29
CA LEU A 71 -6.25 -1.05 1.89
C LEU A 71 -5.78 -0.96 0.45
N GLY A 72 -5.71 -2.09 -0.24
CA GLY A 72 -5.36 -2.10 -1.65
C GLY A 72 -3.90 -1.79 -1.93
N VAL A 73 -3.01 -2.19 -1.03
CA VAL A 73 -1.57 -1.97 -1.20
C VAL A 73 -0.84 -3.30 -1.12
N PRO A 74 0.36 -3.40 -1.70
CA PRO A 74 1.15 -4.62 -1.55
C PRO A 74 1.58 -4.83 -0.11
N ALA A 75 1.50 -6.07 0.36
CA ALA A 75 1.91 -6.38 1.73
C ALA A 75 3.39 -6.07 1.95
N ASP A 76 4.22 -6.34 0.95
CA ASP A 76 5.65 -6.07 1.05
C ASP A 76 5.93 -4.58 1.18
N TRP A 77 5.19 -3.76 0.43
CA TRP A 77 5.32 -2.32 0.57
C TRP A 77 4.92 -1.86 1.96
N LEU A 78 3.81 -2.39 2.46
CA LEU A 78 3.31 -1.97 3.77
C LEU A 78 4.31 -2.32 4.87
N ARG A 79 4.90 -3.51 4.78
CA ARG A 79 5.83 -4.00 5.80
C ARG A 79 7.22 -3.39 5.68
N PHE A 80 7.74 -3.30 4.46
CA PHE A 80 9.14 -2.94 4.24
C PHE A 80 9.33 -1.64 3.48
N GLY A 81 8.35 -1.22 2.72
CA GLY A 81 8.47 -0.01 1.92
C GLY A 81 9.05 -0.30 0.55
N GLY A 82 8.68 0.55 -0.40
CA GLY A 82 9.12 0.37 -1.78
C GLY A 82 10.61 0.56 -1.98
N ALA A 83 11.21 1.37 -1.13
CA ALA A 83 12.64 1.66 -1.27
C ALA A 83 13.50 0.43 -1.10
N GLN A 84 13.05 -0.53 -0.30
CA GLN A 84 13.83 -1.74 -0.09
C GLN A 84 13.83 -2.65 -1.29
N GLN A 85 12.78 -2.59 -2.07
CA GLN A 85 12.71 -3.35 -3.30
C GLN A 85 13.67 -2.81 -4.34
N SER A 86 13.95 -1.53 -4.25
CA SER A 86 14.86 -0.90 -5.19
C SER A 86 16.30 -1.23 -4.93
N ASP A 87 16.61 -1.98 -3.90
CA ASP A 87 17.97 -2.39 -3.58
C ASP A 87 18.49 -3.47 -4.52
N GLY A 88 17.91 -3.54 -5.68
CA GLY A 88 18.40 -4.48 -6.67
C GLY A 88 17.87 -5.88 -6.49
N LYS A 89 16.93 -6.03 -5.63
CA LYS A 89 16.33 -7.35 -5.41
C LYS A 89 15.24 -7.67 -6.42
N VAL A 90 14.94 -6.73 -7.27
CA VAL A 90 13.96 -6.97 -8.33
C VAL A 90 14.63 -7.88 -9.35
N SER A 91 14.23 -9.11 -9.35
CA SER A 91 14.81 -10.09 -10.25
C SER A 91 14.20 -10.03 -11.64
N ASP A 92 13.04 -9.47 -11.77
CA ASP A 92 12.35 -9.38 -13.05
C ASP A 92 12.40 -7.94 -13.55
N PRO A 93 13.18 -7.67 -14.61
CA PRO A 93 13.29 -6.31 -15.14
C PRO A 93 11.95 -5.72 -15.59
N SER A 94 11.00 -6.56 -15.93
CA SER A 94 9.68 -6.06 -16.37
C SER A 94 8.91 -5.42 -15.24
N LEU A 95 9.30 -5.69 -14.00
CA LEU A 95 8.67 -5.10 -12.84
C LEU A 95 9.37 -3.84 -12.34
N ARG A 96 10.43 -3.44 -13.04
CA ARG A 96 11.18 -2.25 -12.67
C ARG A 96 10.50 -1.02 -13.21
N PHE A 97 10.34 -0.03 -12.36
CA PHE A 97 9.82 1.27 -12.76
C PHE A 97 10.90 2.32 -12.59
N GLU A 98 11.10 3.09 -13.64
CA GLU A 98 11.97 4.25 -13.55
C GLU A 98 11.21 5.38 -12.86
N SER A 99 11.94 6.42 -12.46
CA SER A 99 11.32 7.57 -11.82
C SER A 99 10.22 8.18 -12.68
N SER A 100 10.44 8.22 -13.98
CA SER A 100 9.45 8.79 -14.89
C SER A 100 8.18 7.95 -14.92
N ASP A 101 8.31 6.63 -14.79
CA ASP A 101 7.17 5.73 -14.77
C ASP A 101 6.35 5.91 -13.51
N VAL A 102 7.01 6.07 -12.37
CA VAL A 102 6.33 6.31 -11.11
C VAL A 102 5.57 7.63 -11.16
N LYS A 103 6.18 8.65 -11.75
CA LYS A 103 5.55 9.94 -11.91
C LYS A 103 4.32 9.84 -12.78
N LEU A 104 4.40 9.07 -13.86
CA LEU A 104 3.28 8.88 -14.77
C LEU A 104 2.11 8.20 -14.03
N ILE A 105 2.40 7.20 -13.22
CA ILE A 105 1.36 6.53 -12.44
C ILE A 105 0.70 7.52 -11.48
N ALA A 106 1.49 8.35 -10.84
CA ALA A 106 0.95 9.36 -9.92
C ALA A 106 0.07 10.35 -10.67
N ASP A 107 0.49 10.77 -11.87
CA ASP A 107 -0.31 11.67 -12.69
C ASP A 107 -1.62 11.03 -13.11
N LEU A 108 -1.56 9.75 -13.44
CA LEU A 108 -2.76 9.00 -13.80
C LEU A 108 -3.77 9.00 -12.66
N GLN A 109 -3.30 8.87 -11.44
CA GLN A 109 -4.18 8.83 -10.27
C GLN A 109 -4.80 10.18 -9.94
N ARG A 110 -4.25 11.26 -10.48
CA ARG A 110 -4.82 12.58 -10.29
C ARG A 110 -6.01 12.86 -11.20
N LEU A 111 -6.17 12.04 -12.23
CA LEU A 111 -7.30 12.18 -13.13
C LEU A 111 -8.58 11.78 -12.44
N ASP A 112 -9.70 12.35 -12.87
CA ASP A 112 -10.97 11.88 -12.37
C ASP A 112 -11.27 10.48 -12.91
N GLU A 113 -12.31 9.87 -12.38
CA GLU A 113 -12.60 8.48 -12.66
C GLU A 113 -12.81 8.19 -14.15
N SER A 114 -13.54 9.04 -14.84
CA SER A 114 -13.80 8.80 -16.25
C SER A 114 -12.54 8.93 -17.09
N HIS A 115 -11.68 9.86 -16.77
CA HIS A 115 -10.43 10.01 -17.50
C HIS A 115 -9.46 8.88 -17.20
N GLN A 116 -9.49 8.35 -15.99
CA GLN A 116 -8.67 7.18 -15.65
C GLN A 116 -9.09 5.97 -16.46
N LEU A 117 -10.40 5.79 -16.66
CA LEU A 117 -10.88 4.69 -17.47
C LEU A 117 -10.40 4.80 -18.91
N ILE A 118 -10.45 6.00 -19.47
CA ILE A 118 -9.98 6.23 -20.83
C ILE A 118 -8.48 5.94 -20.92
N ALA A 119 -7.72 6.41 -19.95
CA ALA A 119 -6.27 6.19 -19.95
C ALA A 119 -5.94 4.70 -19.87
N ARG A 120 -6.66 3.96 -19.08
CA ARG A 120 -6.44 2.52 -18.96
C ARG A 120 -6.76 1.80 -20.26
N GLU A 121 -7.81 2.20 -20.93
CA GLU A 121 -8.15 1.61 -22.20
C GLU A 121 -7.09 1.87 -23.26
N VAL A 122 -6.57 3.08 -23.29
CA VAL A 122 -5.49 3.41 -24.23
C VAL A 122 -4.26 2.56 -23.94
N ILE A 123 -3.92 2.41 -22.66
CA ILE A 123 -2.76 1.59 -22.29
C ILE A 123 -2.96 0.14 -22.72
N ARG A 124 -4.14 -0.41 -22.51
CA ARG A 124 -4.42 -1.77 -22.92
C ARG A 124 -4.31 -1.93 -24.44
N MET A 125 -4.79 -0.96 -25.15
CA MET A 125 -4.71 -0.97 -26.60
C MET A 125 -3.25 -0.97 -27.06
N LEU A 126 -2.43 -0.13 -26.45
CA LEU A 126 -1.02 -0.05 -26.80
C LEU A 126 -0.28 -1.37 -26.50
N ILE A 127 -0.62 -1.98 -25.37
CA ILE A 127 -0.02 -3.27 -25.03
C ILE A 127 -0.39 -4.33 -26.06
N ARG A 128 -1.64 -4.32 -26.47
CA ARG A 128 -2.13 -5.27 -27.48
C ARG A 128 -1.39 -5.10 -28.79
N ILE A 129 -1.24 -3.87 -29.23
CA ILE A 129 -0.51 -3.55 -30.46
C ILE A 129 0.94 -3.99 -30.34
N ASN A 130 1.54 -3.73 -29.21
CA ASN A 130 2.93 -4.08 -28.99
C ASN A 130 3.15 -5.59 -29.03
N ARG A 131 2.18 -6.34 -28.51
CA ARG A 131 2.27 -7.80 -28.55
C ARG A 131 2.13 -8.38 -29.94
N ALA A 132 1.41 -7.67 -30.79
CA ALA A 132 1.16 -8.15 -32.14
C ALA A 132 2.40 -8.09 -33.03
N LYS A 133 3.44 -7.45 -32.58
CA LYS A 133 4.65 -7.35 -33.37
C LYS A 133 5.53 -8.63 -33.27
#